data_3f9f8daaf16695be1aa3921be27ef8cb
#
_entry.id   3f9f8daaf16695be1aa3921be27ef8cb
#
_cell.length_a   1.000
_cell.length_b   1.000
_cell.length_c   1.000
_cell.angle_alpha   90.00
_cell.angle_beta   90.00
_cell.angle_gamma   90.00
#
_symmetry.space_group_name_H-M   'P 1'
#
loop_
_entity.id
_entity.type
_entity.pdbx_description
1 polymer ?
#
loop_
_entity_poly.entity_id
_entity_poly.type
_entity_poly.pdbx_seq_one_letter_code
_entity_poly.pdbx_strand_id
1 'polypeptide(L)'
;MSRPVHFEIEVSNVPQASKLYAAAFGWTFEDYSEYAERPYYGVITGPEDTPGINGAIMQRDDGATPAGAAPASAPNAAVLTMGVENFDAAAQKILAAGGTVVKEKYALPGMAWQGYFLDLDGNVFGIHEPDENAS
;
A
#
# COMPACT_ATOMS: atom_id res chain seq x y z
N MET A 1 -10.84 -10.38 21.91
CA MET A 1 -9.94 -9.29 21.50
C MET A 1 -10.17 -9.00 20.03
N SER A 2 -10.42 -7.76 19.70
CA SER A 2 -10.70 -7.36 18.30
C SER A 2 -9.40 -7.04 17.57
N ARG A 3 -9.29 -7.50 16.34
CA ARG A 3 -8.10 -7.31 15.49
C ARG A 3 -8.53 -6.72 14.16
N PRO A 4 -7.67 -5.91 13.50
CA PRO A 4 -7.94 -5.51 12.12
C PRO A 4 -8.05 -6.74 11.22
N VAL A 5 -9.10 -6.78 10.39
CA VAL A 5 -9.34 -7.91 9.47
C VAL A 5 -9.54 -7.46 8.02
N HIS A 6 -9.54 -6.17 7.78
CA HIS A 6 -9.83 -5.59 6.46
C HIS A 6 -9.22 -4.20 6.40
N PHE A 7 -8.78 -3.78 5.23
CA PHE A 7 -8.35 -2.41 5.00
C PHE A 7 -9.10 -1.83 3.79
N GLU A 8 -9.15 -0.51 3.72
CA GLU A 8 -9.73 0.19 2.58
C GLU A 8 -8.82 1.33 2.17
N ILE A 9 -8.52 1.42 0.88
CA ILE A 9 -7.73 2.50 0.29
C ILE A 9 -8.63 3.28 -0.65
N GLU A 10 -8.86 4.55 -0.35
CA GLU A 10 -9.67 5.42 -1.21
C GLU A 10 -8.78 6.13 -2.22
N VAL A 11 -9.20 6.07 -3.49
CA VAL A 11 -8.41 6.59 -4.60
C VAL A 11 -9.29 7.34 -5.59
N SER A 12 -8.68 8.11 -6.46
CA SER A 12 -9.39 8.84 -7.51
C SER A 12 -9.67 7.99 -8.75
N ASN A 13 -8.86 6.96 -8.99
CA ASN A 13 -8.98 6.09 -10.17
C ASN A 13 -8.62 4.66 -9.76
N VAL A 14 -9.66 3.84 -9.56
CA VAL A 14 -9.49 2.47 -9.04
C VAL A 14 -8.67 1.58 -9.98
N PRO A 15 -8.95 1.52 -11.30
CA PRO A 15 -8.13 0.70 -12.20
C PRO A 15 -6.65 1.10 -12.21
N GLN A 16 -6.35 2.39 -12.22
CA GLN A 16 -4.97 2.89 -12.27
C GLN A 16 -4.23 2.61 -10.96
N ALA A 17 -4.87 2.85 -9.81
CA ALA A 17 -4.31 2.54 -8.51
C ALA A 17 -4.02 1.04 -8.37
N SER A 18 -4.95 0.20 -8.82
CA SER A 18 -4.79 -1.25 -8.77
C SER A 18 -3.56 -1.73 -9.54
N LYS A 19 -3.24 -1.11 -10.67
CA LYS A 19 -2.04 -1.45 -11.46
C LYS A 19 -0.75 -1.19 -10.66
N LEU A 20 -0.70 -0.12 -9.88
CA LEU A 20 0.47 0.17 -9.05
C LEU A 20 0.67 -0.93 -8.01
N TYR A 21 -0.38 -1.26 -7.25
CA TYR A 21 -0.29 -2.27 -6.20
C TYR A 21 -0.04 -3.68 -6.75
N ALA A 22 -0.63 -4.01 -7.89
CA ALA A 22 -0.35 -5.27 -8.57
C ALA A 22 1.11 -5.35 -9.03
N ALA A 23 1.62 -4.29 -9.63
CA ALA A 23 2.99 -4.25 -10.12
C ALA A 23 4.01 -4.31 -8.98
N ALA A 24 3.74 -3.60 -7.88
CA ALA A 24 4.66 -3.52 -6.75
C ALA A 24 4.64 -4.78 -5.88
N PHE A 25 3.46 -5.33 -5.62
CA PHE A 25 3.28 -6.37 -4.59
C PHE A 25 2.63 -7.67 -5.10
N GLY A 26 2.21 -7.71 -6.35
CA GLY A 26 1.56 -8.90 -6.89
C GLY A 26 0.13 -9.10 -6.40
N TRP A 27 -0.51 -8.08 -5.88
CA TRP A 27 -1.90 -8.17 -5.43
C TRP A 27 -2.83 -8.50 -6.60
N THR A 28 -3.89 -9.24 -6.31
CA THR A 28 -4.95 -9.55 -7.27
C THR A 28 -6.25 -8.90 -6.83
N PHE A 29 -7.16 -8.70 -7.79
CA PHE A 29 -8.35 -7.88 -7.57
C PHE A 29 -9.59 -8.57 -8.11
N GLU A 30 -10.72 -8.35 -7.43
CA GLU A 30 -12.05 -8.77 -7.86
C GLU A 30 -12.96 -7.54 -7.92
N ASP A 31 -13.68 -7.36 -9.02
CA ASP A 31 -14.53 -6.19 -9.23
C ASP A 31 -15.89 -6.40 -8.57
N TYR A 32 -16.15 -5.65 -7.52
CA TYR A 32 -17.44 -5.61 -6.80
C TYR A 32 -18.20 -4.29 -7.03
N SER A 33 -17.86 -3.54 -8.08
CA SER A 33 -18.43 -2.22 -8.33
C SER A 33 -19.95 -2.22 -8.44
N GLU A 34 -20.51 -3.29 -8.98
CA GLU A 34 -21.96 -3.44 -9.12
C GLU A 34 -22.66 -3.46 -7.76
N TYR A 35 -22.08 -4.14 -6.77
CA TYR A 35 -22.64 -4.24 -5.42
C TYR A 35 -22.45 -2.95 -4.62
N ALA A 36 -21.34 -2.28 -4.83
CA ALA A 36 -20.98 -1.06 -4.10
C ALA A 36 -21.59 0.20 -4.70
N GLU A 37 -22.15 0.11 -5.91
CA GLU A 37 -22.73 1.23 -6.67
C GLU A 37 -21.68 2.33 -6.98
N ARG A 38 -20.41 1.97 -6.96
CA ARG A 38 -19.26 2.83 -7.33
C ARG A 38 -18.06 1.93 -7.62
N PRO A 39 -17.01 2.43 -8.27
CA PRO A 39 -15.81 1.62 -8.47
C PRO A 39 -15.27 1.11 -7.14
N TYR A 40 -15.19 -0.22 -7.03
CA TYR A 40 -14.79 -0.92 -5.80
C TYR A 40 -14.17 -2.25 -6.19
N TYR A 41 -12.88 -2.41 -5.91
CA TYR A 41 -12.17 -3.66 -6.14
C TYR A 41 -11.80 -4.30 -4.82
N GLY A 42 -12.22 -5.54 -4.62
CA GLY A 42 -11.70 -6.36 -3.53
C GLY A 42 -10.24 -6.69 -3.80
N VAL A 43 -9.43 -6.70 -2.76
CA VAL A 43 -7.98 -6.92 -2.84
C VAL A 43 -7.61 -8.20 -2.13
N ILE A 44 -6.92 -9.08 -2.86
CA ILE A 44 -6.33 -10.29 -2.29
C ILE A 44 -4.83 -10.06 -2.23
N THR A 45 -4.27 -10.01 -1.02
CA THR A 45 -2.85 -9.69 -0.80
C THR A 45 -1.97 -10.93 -0.76
N GLY A 46 -2.55 -12.11 -0.54
CA GLY A 46 -1.81 -13.35 -0.50
C GLY A 46 -2.67 -14.55 -0.13
N PRO A 47 -2.05 -15.73 0.01
CA PRO A 47 -2.78 -16.94 0.39
C PRO A 47 -3.39 -16.86 1.78
N GLU A 48 -4.52 -17.54 1.98
CA GLU A 48 -5.23 -17.55 3.27
C GLU A 48 -4.43 -18.18 4.41
N ASP A 49 -3.51 -19.06 4.07
CA ASP A 49 -2.69 -19.78 5.05
C ASP A 49 -1.43 -19.02 5.48
N THR A 50 -1.25 -17.80 5.01
CA THR A 50 -0.13 -16.94 5.42
C THR A 50 -0.65 -15.74 6.20
N PRO A 51 0.17 -15.17 7.13
CA PRO A 51 -0.22 -13.96 7.83
C PRO A 51 -0.43 -12.79 6.87
N GLY A 52 -1.50 -12.03 7.10
CA GLY A 52 -1.84 -10.87 6.29
C GLY A 52 -3.33 -10.63 6.30
N ILE A 53 -3.75 -9.52 5.73
CA ILE A 53 -5.17 -9.21 5.57
C ILE A 53 -5.46 -8.79 4.14
N ASN A 54 -6.68 -9.08 3.71
CA ASN A 54 -7.21 -8.62 2.42
C ASN A 54 -8.02 -7.34 2.67
N GLY A 55 -8.37 -6.64 1.61
CA GLY A 55 -9.11 -5.39 1.76
C GLY A 55 -9.78 -4.97 0.47
N ALA A 56 -9.82 -3.67 0.24
CA ALA A 56 -10.41 -3.09 -0.95
C ALA A 56 -9.71 -1.81 -1.38
N ILE A 57 -9.77 -1.55 -2.68
CA ILE A 57 -9.47 -0.22 -3.26
C ILE A 57 -10.77 0.30 -3.82
N MET A 58 -11.16 1.52 -3.43
CA MET A 58 -12.44 2.07 -3.81
C MET A 58 -12.35 3.51 -4.24
N GLN A 59 -13.32 3.93 -5.06
CA GLN A 59 -13.43 5.30 -5.50
C GLN A 59 -13.74 6.20 -4.30
N ARG A 60 -12.98 7.28 -4.17
CA ARG A 60 -13.21 8.32 -3.16
C ARG A 60 -14.55 9.00 -3.44
N ASP A 61 -15.27 9.37 -2.37
CA ASP A 61 -16.49 10.15 -2.50
C ASP A 61 -16.18 11.53 -3.10
N ASP A 62 -17.12 12.05 -3.90
CA ASP A 62 -17.00 13.39 -4.48
C ASP A 62 -16.82 14.43 -3.38
N GLY A 63 -15.81 15.29 -3.56
CA GLY A 63 -15.52 16.35 -2.60
C GLY A 63 -14.70 15.92 -1.39
N ALA A 64 -14.41 14.61 -1.24
CA ALA A 64 -13.53 14.16 -0.18
C ALA A 64 -12.09 14.60 -0.44
N THR A 65 -11.41 15.06 0.62
CA THR A 65 -10.00 15.44 0.51
C THR A 65 -9.15 14.18 0.49
N PRO A 66 -8.25 14.02 -0.50
CA PRO A 66 -7.34 12.88 -0.54
C PRO A 66 -6.45 12.85 0.71
N ALA A 67 -6.17 11.63 1.21
CA ALA A 67 -5.10 11.45 2.17
C ALA A 67 -3.81 11.98 1.55
N GLY A 68 -3.01 12.72 2.33
CA GLY A 68 -1.77 13.27 1.79
C GLY A 68 -1.99 14.31 0.68
N ALA A 69 -3.06 15.10 0.75
CA ALA A 69 -3.36 16.14 -0.25
C ALA A 69 -2.21 17.13 -0.45
N ALA A 70 -1.40 17.36 0.59
CA ALA A 70 -0.11 18.03 0.47
C ALA A 70 0.99 16.96 0.45
N PRO A 71 2.15 17.23 -0.20
CA PRO A 71 3.26 16.27 -0.18
C PRO A 71 3.60 15.87 1.25
N ALA A 72 3.57 14.57 1.53
CA ALA A 72 3.93 14.06 2.84
C ALA A 72 5.46 14.05 2.96
N SER A 73 5.98 14.60 4.08
CA SER A 73 7.41 14.55 4.40
C SER A 73 7.73 13.37 5.32
N ALA A 74 6.71 12.75 5.91
CA ALA A 74 6.83 11.60 6.80
C ALA A 74 5.48 10.88 6.87
N PRO A 75 5.47 9.59 7.26
CA PRO A 75 4.23 8.87 7.49
C PRO A 75 3.40 9.55 8.57
N ASN A 76 2.09 9.59 8.36
CA ASN A 76 1.13 10.10 9.33
C ASN A 76 -0.13 9.25 9.32
N ALA A 77 -0.99 9.41 10.34
CA ALA A 77 -2.20 8.62 10.51
C ALA A 77 -1.90 7.10 10.48
N ALA A 78 -2.87 6.29 10.13
CA ALA A 78 -2.67 4.84 10.00
C ALA A 78 -2.01 4.53 8.66
N VAL A 79 -0.94 3.76 8.67
CA VAL A 79 -0.15 3.43 7.48
C VAL A 79 -0.08 1.91 7.34
N LEU A 80 -0.38 1.41 6.14
CA LEU A 80 -0.15 0.02 5.81
C LEU A 80 1.33 -0.18 5.48
N THR A 81 1.92 -1.22 6.05
CA THR A 81 3.29 -1.62 5.72
C THR A 81 3.28 -3.03 5.14
N MET A 82 3.88 -3.17 3.96
CA MET A 82 3.94 -4.43 3.23
C MET A 82 5.26 -5.14 3.53
N GLY A 83 5.17 -6.40 3.95
CA GLY A 83 6.36 -7.25 4.06
C GLY A 83 6.87 -7.61 2.67
N VAL A 84 8.14 -7.38 2.42
CA VAL A 84 8.78 -7.70 1.13
C VAL A 84 10.03 -8.53 1.36
N GLU A 85 10.40 -9.33 0.37
CA GLU A 85 11.61 -10.15 0.44
C GLU A 85 12.87 -9.35 0.16
N ASN A 86 12.77 -8.31 -0.68
CA ASN A 86 13.91 -7.47 -1.05
C ASN A 86 13.44 -6.02 -1.16
N PHE A 87 13.95 -5.18 -0.27
CA PHE A 87 13.56 -3.76 -0.22
C PHE A 87 13.87 -3.04 -1.54
N ASP A 88 15.09 -3.19 -2.04
CA ASP A 88 15.52 -2.43 -3.22
C ASP A 88 14.73 -2.81 -4.47
N ALA A 89 14.45 -4.11 -4.64
CA ALA A 89 13.63 -4.59 -5.76
C ALA A 89 12.20 -4.06 -5.67
N ALA A 90 11.61 -4.07 -4.48
CA ALA A 90 10.25 -3.54 -4.26
C ALA A 90 10.22 -2.02 -4.53
N ALA A 91 11.22 -1.29 -4.04
CA ALA A 91 11.31 0.16 -4.25
C ALA A 91 11.38 0.51 -5.75
N GLN A 92 12.15 -0.25 -6.53
CA GLN A 92 12.24 -0.05 -7.97
C GLN A 92 10.89 -0.24 -8.66
N LYS A 93 10.14 -1.26 -8.25
CA LYS A 93 8.80 -1.53 -8.82
C LYS A 93 7.81 -0.41 -8.48
N ILE A 94 7.87 0.10 -7.25
CA ILE A 94 7.02 1.21 -6.81
C ILE A 94 7.31 2.45 -7.65
N LEU A 95 8.57 2.83 -7.80
CA LEU A 95 8.97 4.01 -8.56
C LEU A 95 8.63 3.86 -10.05
N ALA A 96 8.85 2.68 -10.63
CA ALA A 96 8.50 2.41 -12.02
C ALA A 96 6.98 2.51 -12.27
N ALA A 97 6.16 2.22 -11.26
CA ALA A 97 4.70 2.28 -11.35
C ALA A 97 4.14 3.69 -11.04
N GLY A 98 5.00 4.66 -10.76
CA GLY A 98 4.60 6.05 -10.54
C GLY A 98 4.53 6.47 -9.08
N GLY A 99 4.89 5.61 -8.14
CA GLY A 99 4.99 5.96 -6.74
C GLY A 99 6.17 6.87 -6.46
N THR A 100 6.17 7.55 -5.32
CA THR A 100 7.25 8.45 -4.93
C THR A 100 7.72 8.17 -3.52
N VAL A 101 8.99 8.53 -3.24
CA VAL A 101 9.58 8.30 -1.92
C VAL A 101 9.11 9.37 -0.94
N VAL A 102 8.68 8.94 0.25
CA VAL A 102 8.40 9.82 1.40
C VAL A 102 9.58 9.80 2.35
N LYS A 103 10.04 8.60 2.69
CA LYS A 103 11.19 8.41 3.57
C LYS A 103 12.07 7.31 2.99
N GLU A 104 13.34 7.65 2.76
CA GLU A 104 14.32 6.75 2.20
C GLU A 104 14.56 5.53 3.11
N LYS A 105 15.05 4.46 2.49
CA LYS A 105 15.43 3.24 3.20
C LYS A 105 16.28 3.54 4.42
N TYR A 106 15.88 3.00 5.57
CA TYR A 106 16.67 3.10 6.80
C TYR A 106 16.64 1.78 7.54
N ALA A 107 17.63 1.58 8.40
CA ALA A 107 17.69 0.38 9.20
C ALA A 107 16.88 0.53 10.48
N LEU A 108 16.17 -0.55 10.84
CA LEU A 108 15.78 -0.85 12.20
C LEU A 108 16.87 -1.83 12.68
N PRO A 109 17.87 -1.37 13.45
CA PRO A 109 19.10 -2.14 13.65
C PRO A 109 18.84 -3.55 14.19
N GLY A 110 19.42 -4.54 13.53
CA GLY A 110 19.27 -5.93 13.91
C GLY A 110 17.92 -6.54 13.59
N MET A 111 17.02 -5.83 12.91
CA MET A 111 15.65 -6.28 12.67
C MET A 111 15.23 -6.23 11.21
N ALA A 112 15.37 -5.06 10.56
CA ALA A 112 14.76 -4.89 9.25
C ALA A 112 15.27 -3.63 8.54
N TRP A 113 14.98 -3.57 7.24
CA TRP A 113 15.01 -2.35 6.44
C TRP A 113 13.60 -1.83 6.25
N GLN A 114 13.42 -0.53 6.39
CA GLN A 114 12.12 0.13 6.34
C GLN A 114 12.20 1.39 5.48
N GLY A 115 11.09 1.73 4.82
CA GLY A 115 10.96 2.98 4.07
C GLY A 115 9.51 3.23 3.74
N TYR A 116 9.19 4.45 3.26
CA TYR A 116 7.83 4.87 3.00
C TYR A 116 7.72 5.57 1.66
N PHE A 117 6.56 5.38 1.02
CA PHE A 117 6.27 5.85 -0.32
C PHE A 117 4.86 6.42 -0.40
N LEU A 118 4.59 7.17 -1.46
CA LEU A 118 3.23 7.59 -1.82
C LEU A 118 2.76 6.78 -3.01
N ASP A 119 1.47 6.41 -3.00
CA ASP A 119 0.80 5.91 -4.19
C ASP A 119 0.41 7.08 -5.11
N LEU A 120 -0.33 6.81 -6.20
CA LEU A 120 -0.72 7.83 -7.17
C LEU A 120 -1.66 8.89 -6.61
N ASP A 121 -2.32 8.62 -5.49
CA ASP A 121 -3.26 9.51 -4.82
C ASP A 121 -2.69 10.19 -3.59
N GLY A 122 -1.41 9.99 -3.29
CA GLY A 122 -0.79 10.56 -2.10
C GLY A 122 -1.07 9.76 -0.83
N ASN A 123 -1.55 8.53 -0.93
CA ASN A 123 -1.65 7.65 0.22
C ASN A 123 -0.27 7.15 0.60
N VAL A 124 0.10 7.27 1.88
CA VAL A 124 1.38 6.77 2.38
C VAL A 124 1.28 5.29 2.66
N PHE A 125 2.28 4.54 2.23
CA PHE A 125 2.46 3.14 2.63
C PHE A 125 3.94 2.87 2.87
N GLY A 126 4.23 1.81 3.64
CA GLY A 126 5.60 1.40 3.92
C GLY A 126 5.93 0.06 3.32
N ILE A 127 7.22 -0.23 3.20
CA ILE A 127 7.73 -1.57 2.92
C ILE A 127 8.77 -1.95 3.97
N HIS A 128 8.83 -3.25 4.24
CA HIS A 128 9.59 -3.80 5.37
C HIS A 128 10.24 -5.11 4.93
N GLU A 129 11.57 -5.14 4.95
CA GLU A 129 12.35 -6.35 4.67
C GLU A 129 12.99 -6.83 5.97
N PRO A 130 12.59 -7.97 6.52
CA PRO A 130 13.27 -8.54 7.69
C PRO A 130 14.74 -8.85 7.37
N ASP A 131 15.64 -8.34 8.20
CA ASP A 131 17.08 -8.58 8.05
C ASP A 131 17.78 -8.34 9.39
N GLU A 132 18.26 -9.43 10.00
CA GLU A 132 18.96 -9.35 11.28
C GLU A 132 20.30 -8.61 11.20
N ASN A 133 20.80 -8.39 9.98
CA ASN A 133 22.05 -7.68 9.74
C ASN A 133 21.84 -6.20 9.36
N ALA A 134 20.61 -5.71 9.39
CA ALA A 134 20.33 -4.30 9.10
C ALA A 134 21.05 -3.39 10.11
N SER A 135 21.66 -2.35 9.59
CA SER A 135 22.43 -1.44 10.45
C SER A 135 22.59 -0.06 9.83
#